data_a39834e192453201b37adbc8cf806bf8
#
_entry.id   a39834e192453201b37adbc8cf806bf8
#
_cell.length_a   1.000
_cell.length_b   1.000
_cell.length_c   1.000
_cell.angle_alpha   90.00
_cell.angle_beta   90.00
_cell.angle_gamma   90.00
#
_symmetry.space_group_name_H-M   'P 1'
#
loop_
_entity.id
_entity.type
_entity.pdbx_description
1 polymer ?
#
loop_
_entity_poly.entity_id
_entity_poly.type
_entity_poly.pdbx_seq_one_letter_code
_entity_poly.pdbx_strand_id
1 'polypeptide(L)'
;MKNRFALLIMLIILISGCSRDPSRQSRERGKVETKETSESVTKTDVENQVFKPTPKFKPVVNIYIENSGSMNGFINELSEYQDAIQNMLAWLEYYYDTENIKLHYINERIIFKENTTNATLLNFAQKMLSPAEFKSNGNGASTNLNSIIRMILDATDEKTISILLSDNIYSISGTQTAPVLLAECKNKTLQAFLGKSKELSKQHQQLLSTTIIQLHSQFNGNYWDYKHPTGRASQKLNCKRPYYMCVIGVDELISSFNENFDIQKMNGYQNRYTLTDVGELNPKCSILVNTYKAGRYRKTNDTTIREVTPDKRNNKLAFALAIDLNDIPLSDDEKCDLSLYETTEDYVVDEIIKIEDATIAPIDVPSAQNCSHIIKISTSNLNPSSFTLRMKRELPEWIKVSSSIDDTNIDSDLEEQKKTFGLEYFVTGIKDAYDKGVENYFEINITINK
;
A
#
# COMPACT_ATOMS: atom_id res chain seq x y z
N MET A 1 25.39 -6.91 -54.74
CA MET A 1 25.46 -8.37 -54.64
C MET A 1 24.46 -8.77 -53.55
N LYS A 2 23.30 -9.26 -53.91
CA LYS A 2 22.90 -10.69 -53.92
C LYS A 2 22.95 -11.23 -52.49
N ASN A 3 21.92 -11.78 -51.81
CA ASN A 3 20.65 -12.42 -52.14
C ASN A 3 20.04 -12.76 -50.77
N ARG A 4 18.75 -12.62 -50.52
CA ARG A 4 17.65 -13.59 -50.71
C ARG A 4 17.72 -14.77 -49.72
N PHE A 5 16.71 -15.22 -49.00
CA PHE A 5 15.34 -15.65 -49.25
C PHE A 5 14.70 -15.94 -47.90
N ALA A 6 13.56 -15.55 -47.58
CA ALA A 6 12.22 -16.06 -47.91
C ALA A 6 11.81 -17.28 -47.06
N LEU A 7 10.70 -17.11 -46.39
CA LEU A 7 9.35 -17.53 -46.71
C LEU A 7 8.97 -18.96 -46.30
N LEU A 8 7.84 -19.06 -45.71
CA LEU A 8 6.68 -19.86 -46.03
C LEU A 8 6.41 -20.97 -45.00
N ILE A 9 5.26 -21.40 -44.62
CA ILE A 9 3.87 -21.46 -45.07
C ILE A 9 3.01 -22.04 -43.94
N MET A 10 1.94 -21.46 -43.63
CA MET A 10 0.58 -21.87 -43.49
C MET A 10 0.26 -23.37 -43.82
N LEU A 11 -0.40 -24.11 -42.92
CA LEU A 11 -1.35 -25.14 -43.38
C LEU A 11 -2.56 -25.24 -42.44
N ILE A 12 -3.68 -24.88 -43.02
CA ILE A 12 -5.06 -25.15 -42.58
C ILE A 12 -5.43 -26.56 -43.03
N ILE A 13 -6.01 -27.38 -42.17
CA ILE A 13 -6.87 -28.49 -42.63
C ILE A 13 -8.15 -28.49 -41.81
N LEU A 14 -9.22 -28.11 -42.49
CA LEU A 14 -10.62 -28.43 -42.23
C LEU A 14 -10.90 -29.83 -42.75
N ILE A 15 -11.56 -30.68 -41.99
CA ILE A 15 -12.44 -31.71 -42.55
C ILE A 15 -13.70 -31.83 -41.70
N SER A 16 -14.77 -31.56 -42.33
CA SER A 16 -16.19 -31.79 -41.99
C SER A 16 -16.60 -33.25 -42.27
N GLY A 17 -17.61 -33.68 -41.57
CA GLY A 17 -18.27 -34.94 -41.89
C GLY A 17 -19.53 -35.20 -41.08
N CYS A 18 -20.67 -34.88 -41.67
CA CYS A 18 -22.07 -35.12 -41.30
C CYS A 18 -22.44 -36.61 -41.01
N SER A 19 -23.34 -36.83 -40.10
CA SER A 19 -24.81 -36.97 -40.16
C SER A 19 -25.34 -38.40 -40.07
N ARG A 20 -26.30 -38.65 -39.23
CA ARG A 20 -27.68 -39.14 -39.43
C ARG A 20 -28.21 -39.93 -38.25
N ASP A 21 -29.32 -39.45 -37.73
CA ASP A 21 -30.43 -40.14 -37.11
C ASP A 21 -31.14 -41.10 -38.08
N PRO A 22 -32.12 -41.98 -37.72
CA PRO A 22 -33.05 -41.94 -36.60
C PRO A 22 -33.57 -43.31 -36.04
N SER A 23 -34.24 -43.18 -34.90
CA SER A 23 -35.44 -43.93 -34.50
C SER A 23 -35.44 -45.43 -34.25
N ARG A 24 -35.89 -45.90 -33.09
CA ARG A 24 -37.21 -46.58 -32.88
C ARG A 24 -37.41 -46.98 -31.40
N GLN A 25 -38.62 -46.76 -31.00
CA GLN A 25 -39.30 -47.19 -29.79
C GLN A 25 -39.25 -48.68 -29.50
N SER A 26 -39.22 -49.04 -28.20
CA SER A 26 -40.30 -49.90 -27.66
C SER A 26 -40.23 -50.00 -26.13
N ARG A 27 -41.41 -50.02 -25.56
CA ARG A 27 -41.73 -50.22 -24.15
C ARG A 27 -41.36 -51.64 -23.69
N GLU A 28 -40.96 -51.79 -22.40
CA GLU A 28 -41.73 -52.67 -21.49
C GLU A 28 -41.33 -52.50 -20.02
N ARG A 29 -42.29 -52.80 -19.18
CA ARG A 29 -42.37 -52.63 -17.74
C ARG A 29 -41.55 -53.68 -16.97
N GLY A 30 -41.09 -53.31 -15.79
CA GLY A 30 -41.21 -54.23 -14.66
C GLY A 30 -40.05 -54.31 -13.68
N LYS A 31 -40.40 -53.96 -12.48
CA LYS A 31 -39.92 -54.45 -11.17
C LYS A 31 -38.88 -53.68 -10.41
N VAL A 32 -39.35 -53.25 -9.28
CA VAL A 32 -38.67 -52.72 -8.06
C VAL A 32 -37.75 -53.79 -7.48
N GLU A 33 -36.49 -53.41 -7.25
CA GLU A 33 -35.65 -53.96 -6.18
C GLU A 33 -34.73 -52.86 -5.66
N THR A 34 -34.93 -52.59 -4.36
CA THR A 34 -34.08 -51.75 -3.53
C THR A 34 -32.69 -52.33 -3.41
N LYS A 35 -31.66 -51.56 -3.75
CA LYS A 35 -30.29 -51.75 -3.27
C LYS A 35 -29.73 -50.39 -2.91
N GLU A 36 -29.42 -50.28 -1.64
CA GLU A 36 -28.58 -49.21 -1.08
C GLU A 36 -27.25 -49.18 -1.82
N THR A 37 -26.94 -48.07 -2.41
CA THR A 37 -25.59 -47.77 -2.91
C THR A 37 -25.21 -46.41 -2.33
N SER A 38 -24.19 -46.43 -1.50
CA SER A 38 -23.50 -45.28 -0.96
C SER A 38 -22.98 -44.38 -2.07
N GLU A 39 -23.63 -43.24 -2.29
CA GLU A 39 -23.10 -42.18 -3.14
C GLU A 39 -22.07 -41.40 -2.36
N SER A 40 -20.86 -41.45 -2.88
CA SER A 40 -19.79 -40.56 -2.52
C SER A 40 -20.18 -39.10 -2.87
N VAL A 41 -20.37 -38.29 -1.86
CA VAL A 41 -20.60 -36.85 -2.02
C VAL A 41 -19.31 -36.27 -2.57
N THR A 42 -19.31 -35.93 -3.84
CA THR A 42 -18.32 -35.07 -4.47
C THR A 42 -18.39 -33.71 -3.79
N LYS A 43 -17.26 -33.28 -3.23
CA LYS A 43 -17.07 -31.93 -2.71
C LYS A 43 -17.40 -30.94 -3.86
N THR A 44 -18.52 -30.28 -3.74
CA THR A 44 -18.78 -29.04 -4.46
C THR A 44 -17.87 -27.98 -3.86
N ASP A 45 -16.97 -27.46 -4.64
CA ASP A 45 -16.18 -26.28 -4.35
C ASP A 45 -17.14 -25.10 -4.09
N VAL A 46 -17.44 -24.85 -2.82
CA VAL A 46 -18.02 -23.58 -2.41
C VAL A 46 -16.80 -22.64 -2.33
N GLU A 47 -16.51 -21.96 -3.43
CA GLU A 47 -15.71 -20.76 -3.39
C GLU A 47 -16.32 -19.85 -2.32
N ASN A 48 -15.64 -19.74 -1.20
CA ASN A 48 -15.85 -18.67 -0.22
C ASN A 48 -15.46 -17.37 -0.93
N GLN A 49 -16.39 -16.75 -1.64
CA GLN A 49 -16.28 -15.35 -1.99
C GLN A 49 -16.33 -14.60 -0.66
N VAL A 50 -15.16 -14.22 -0.18
CA VAL A 50 -15.02 -13.21 0.86
C VAL A 50 -15.71 -11.96 0.31
N PHE A 51 -16.88 -11.65 0.82
CA PHE A 51 -17.61 -10.42 0.51
C PHE A 51 -16.74 -9.27 1.05
N LYS A 52 -15.91 -8.69 0.17
CA LYS A 52 -15.20 -7.46 0.47
C LYS A 52 -16.23 -6.34 0.60
N PRO A 53 -16.17 -5.52 1.65
CA PRO A 53 -17.13 -4.43 1.80
C PRO A 53 -16.95 -3.44 0.64
N THR A 54 -17.91 -3.45 -0.27
CA THR A 54 -18.00 -2.39 -1.29
C THR A 54 -18.44 -1.12 -0.58
N PRO A 55 -17.81 0.04 -0.81
CA PRO A 55 -18.24 1.29 -0.23
C PRO A 55 -19.74 1.52 -0.47
N LYS A 56 -20.46 1.98 0.54
CA LYS A 56 -21.91 2.21 0.48
C LYS A 56 -22.33 3.27 -0.55
N PHE A 57 -21.37 3.99 -1.11
CA PHE A 57 -21.55 5.04 -2.10
C PHE A 57 -20.33 5.07 -3.04
N LYS A 58 -20.50 5.64 -4.23
CA LYS A 58 -19.40 5.85 -5.16
C LYS A 58 -18.67 7.14 -4.81
N PRO A 59 -17.34 7.09 -4.54
CA PRO A 59 -16.60 8.27 -4.15
C PRO A 59 -16.41 9.24 -5.32
N VAL A 60 -16.17 10.49 -4.99
CA VAL A 60 -15.58 11.47 -5.91
C VAL A 60 -14.07 11.29 -5.88
N VAL A 61 -13.44 11.14 -7.04
CA VAL A 61 -11.99 11.00 -7.18
C VAL A 61 -11.42 12.28 -7.75
N ASN A 62 -10.74 13.07 -6.91
CA ASN A 62 -10.03 14.27 -7.32
C ASN A 62 -8.56 13.95 -7.59
N ILE A 63 -8.11 14.17 -8.82
CA ILE A 63 -6.73 13.93 -9.22
C ILE A 63 -6.04 15.28 -9.39
N TYR A 64 -5.04 15.55 -8.58
CA TYR A 64 -4.25 16.77 -8.58
C TYR A 64 -2.89 16.50 -9.20
N ILE A 65 -2.64 17.07 -10.36
CA ILE A 65 -1.36 16.99 -11.07
C ILE A 65 -0.60 18.27 -10.74
N GLU A 66 0.48 18.13 -9.95
CA GLU A 66 1.36 19.27 -9.70
C GLU A 66 2.01 19.71 -11.01
N ASN A 67 1.89 21.00 -11.34
CA ASN A 67 2.45 21.59 -12.55
C ASN A 67 3.41 22.75 -12.23
N SER A 68 4.22 22.57 -11.20
CA SER A 68 5.36 23.44 -10.88
C SER A 68 6.47 23.33 -11.93
N GLY A 69 7.47 24.20 -11.81
CA GLY A 69 8.60 24.21 -12.73
C GLY A 69 9.39 22.89 -12.73
N SER A 70 9.59 22.26 -11.57
CA SER A 70 10.29 20.97 -11.41
C SER A 70 9.56 19.84 -12.14
N MET A 71 8.25 19.81 -12.10
CA MET A 71 7.46 18.75 -12.73
C MET A 71 7.53 18.74 -14.26
N ASN A 72 7.93 19.86 -14.89
CA ASN A 72 8.07 19.91 -16.36
C ASN A 72 9.05 18.86 -16.92
N GLY A 73 10.03 18.44 -16.12
CA GLY A 73 11.01 17.44 -16.54
C GLY A 73 10.41 16.05 -16.79
N PHE A 74 9.28 15.72 -16.17
CA PHE A 74 8.61 14.42 -16.33
C PHE A 74 7.74 14.32 -17.58
N ILE A 75 7.44 15.45 -18.24
CA ILE A 75 6.51 15.51 -19.39
C ILE A 75 7.17 15.99 -20.69
N ASN A 76 8.47 16.30 -20.69
CA ASN A 76 9.14 16.83 -21.88
C ASN A 76 9.28 15.81 -23.02
N GLU A 77 9.25 14.51 -22.70
CA GLU A 77 9.32 13.37 -23.62
C GLU A 77 8.25 12.33 -23.20
N LEU A 78 8.01 11.31 -24.03
CA LEU A 78 7.20 10.17 -23.60
C LEU A 78 7.91 9.50 -22.40
N SER A 79 7.24 9.45 -21.29
CA SER A 79 7.83 9.04 -20.02
C SER A 79 6.95 8.04 -19.28
N GLU A 80 7.58 7.30 -18.38
CA GLU A 80 6.85 6.40 -17.47
C GLU A 80 5.80 7.15 -16.62
N TYR A 81 6.03 8.43 -16.32
CA TYR A 81 5.09 9.29 -15.61
C TYR A 81 3.76 9.46 -16.36
N GLN A 82 3.84 9.79 -17.67
CA GLN A 82 2.64 9.94 -18.50
C GLN A 82 1.89 8.62 -18.66
N ASP A 83 2.63 7.53 -18.87
CA ASP A 83 2.08 6.18 -19.01
C ASP A 83 1.41 5.70 -17.72
N ALA A 84 2.05 5.91 -16.57
CA ALA A 84 1.47 5.57 -15.27
C ALA A 84 0.16 6.31 -14.98
N ILE A 85 0.08 7.60 -15.32
CA ILE A 85 -1.16 8.38 -15.16
C ILE A 85 -2.26 7.85 -16.08
N GLN A 86 -1.94 7.51 -17.33
CA GLN A 86 -2.92 6.98 -18.27
C GLN A 86 -3.45 5.61 -17.80
N ASN A 87 -2.56 4.74 -17.31
CA ASN A 87 -2.93 3.45 -16.75
C ASN A 87 -3.80 3.61 -15.50
N MET A 88 -3.43 4.51 -14.59
CA MET A 88 -4.25 4.83 -13.42
C MET A 88 -5.66 5.27 -13.82
N LEU A 89 -5.78 6.18 -14.78
CA LEU A 89 -7.08 6.67 -15.23
C LEU A 89 -7.95 5.57 -15.83
N ALA A 90 -7.37 4.69 -16.63
CA ALA A 90 -8.10 3.54 -17.19
C ALA A 90 -8.66 2.61 -16.09
N TRP A 91 -7.88 2.39 -15.02
CA TRP A 91 -8.33 1.62 -13.85
C TRP A 91 -9.41 2.37 -13.06
N LEU A 92 -9.26 3.67 -12.85
CA LEU A 92 -10.25 4.48 -12.16
C LEU A 92 -11.58 4.52 -12.92
N GLU A 93 -11.56 4.62 -14.26
CA GLU A 93 -12.77 4.53 -15.09
C GLU A 93 -13.44 3.16 -15.00
N TYR A 94 -12.68 2.10 -14.75
CA TYR A 94 -13.24 0.75 -14.59
C TYR A 94 -13.95 0.57 -13.25
N TYR A 95 -13.41 1.13 -12.15
CA TYR A 95 -13.95 0.95 -10.81
C TYR A 95 -14.92 2.04 -10.37
N TYR A 96 -14.77 3.27 -10.89
CA TYR A 96 -15.56 4.44 -10.50
C TYR A 96 -16.28 5.02 -11.74
N ASP A 97 -17.37 5.74 -11.51
CA ASP A 97 -18.06 6.44 -12.59
C ASP A 97 -17.19 7.60 -13.10
N THR A 98 -17.02 7.67 -14.42
CA THR A 98 -16.22 8.72 -15.08
C THR A 98 -16.62 10.14 -14.68
N GLU A 99 -17.92 10.38 -14.44
CA GLU A 99 -18.45 11.68 -13.99
C GLU A 99 -17.98 12.10 -12.60
N ASN A 100 -17.58 11.13 -11.76
CA ASN A 100 -17.02 11.35 -10.43
C ASN A 100 -15.50 11.55 -10.43
N ILE A 101 -14.81 11.35 -11.55
CA ILE A 101 -13.37 11.54 -11.68
C ILE A 101 -13.09 12.95 -12.19
N LYS A 102 -12.40 13.76 -11.38
CA LYS A 102 -12.11 15.16 -11.67
C LYS A 102 -10.60 15.39 -11.76
N LEU A 103 -10.17 16.03 -12.86
CA LEU A 103 -8.75 16.34 -13.09
C LEU A 103 -8.48 17.82 -12.77
N HIS A 104 -7.40 18.05 -12.04
CA HIS A 104 -6.94 19.36 -11.64
C HIS A 104 -5.43 19.52 -11.88
N TYR A 105 -4.99 20.70 -12.29
CA TYR A 105 -3.63 21.11 -11.97
C TYR A 105 -3.60 21.70 -10.56
N ILE A 106 -2.49 21.53 -9.87
CA ILE A 106 -2.24 22.14 -8.58
C ILE A 106 -0.85 22.78 -8.55
N ASN A 107 -0.79 24.01 -8.06
CA ASN A 107 0.41 24.76 -7.78
C ASN A 107 0.13 25.70 -6.59
N GLU A 108 0.13 27.03 -6.78
CA GLU A 108 -0.31 27.99 -5.74
C GLU A 108 -1.83 27.95 -5.52
N ARG A 109 -2.56 27.30 -6.41
CA ARG A 109 -4.02 27.13 -6.38
C ARG A 109 -4.43 25.85 -7.09
N ILE A 110 -5.63 25.37 -6.80
CA ILE A 110 -6.28 24.31 -7.56
C ILE A 110 -6.88 24.91 -8.82
N ILE A 111 -6.55 24.35 -9.98
CA ILE A 111 -7.06 24.73 -11.29
C ILE A 111 -7.85 23.55 -11.83
N PHE A 112 -9.16 23.58 -11.68
CA PHE A 112 -10.04 22.57 -12.25
C PHE A 112 -9.98 22.60 -13.78
N LYS A 113 -9.87 21.43 -14.40
CA LYS A 113 -9.85 21.26 -15.84
C LYS A 113 -11.10 20.49 -16.27
N GLU A 114 -12.05 21.23 -16.80
CA GLU A 114 -13.29 20.65 -17.31
C GLU A 114 -13.05 19.99 -18.68
N ASN A 115 -13.59 18.81 -18.88
CA ASN A 115 -13.57 18.14 -20.18
C ASN A 115 -14.63 18.75 -21.11
N THR A 116 -14.26 19.83 -21.78
CA THR A 116 -15.16 20.58 -22.68
C THR A 116 -15.32 19.95 -24.08
N THR A 117 -14.58 18.89 -24.39
CA THR A 117 -14.50 18.33 -25.75
C THR A 117 -15.30 17.03 -25.94
N ASN A 118 -16.02 16.54 -24.93
CA ASN A 118 -16.67 15.23 -24.90
C ASN A 118 -15.70 14.08 -25.29
N ALA A 119 -14.40 14.30 -25.09
CA ALA A 119 -13.39 13.27 -25.26
C ALA A 119 -13.46 12.29 -24.10
N THR A 120 -12.91 11.08 -24.29
CA THR A 120 -12.69 10.17 -23.17
C THR A 120 -11.80 10.83 -22.12
N LEU A 121 -11.90 10.41 -20.85
CA LEU A 121 -11.04 10.92 -19.78
C LEU A 121 -9.56 10.74 -20.13
N LEU A 122 -9.22 9.62 -20.76
CA LEU A 122 -7.86 9.33 -21.21
C LEU A 122 -7.34 10.35 -22.22
N ASN A 123 -8.12 10.66 -23.28
CA ASN A 123 -7.72 11.64 -24.29
C ASN A 123 -7.61 13.05 -23.69
N PHE A 124 -8.48 13.38 -22.74
CA PHE A 124 -8.41 14.63 -22.03
C PHE A 124 -7.15 14.76 -21.17
N ALA A 125 -6.80 13.69 -20.43
CA ALA A 125 -5.59 13.65 -19.64
C ALA A 125 -4.32 13.70 -20.51
N GLN A 126 -4.29 13.03 -21.66
CA GLN A 126 -3.17 13.13 -22.62
C GLN A 126 -2.94 14.59 -23.07
N LYS A 127 -4.02 15.34 -23.30
CA LYS A 127 -3.93 16.77 -23.60
C LYS A 127 -3.36 17.57 -22.42
N MET A 128 -3.83 17.32 -21.20
CA MET A 128 -3.30 17.97 -20.00
C MET A 128 -1.80 17.71 -19.81
N LEU A 129 -1.36 16.47 -20.07
CA LEU A 129 0.04 16.06 -19.95
C LEU A 129 0.90 16.45 -21.16
N SER A 130 0.35 17.19 -22.16
CA SER A 130 1.19 17.72 -23.23
C SER A 130 2.08 18.84 -22.69
N PRO A 131 3.36 18.94 -23.14
CA PRO A 131 4.28 19.97 -22.63
C PRO A 131 3.76 21.41 -22.75
N ALA A 132 3.03 21.70 -23.80
CA ALA A 132 2.49 23.05 -24.05
C ALA A 132 1.36 23.38 -23.06
N GLU A 133 0.37 22.50 -22.90
CA GLU A 133 -0.76 22.69 -22.02
C GLU A 133 -0.32 22.73 -20.54
N PHE A 134 0.57 21.81 -20.16
CA PHE A 134 1.11 21.72 -18.81
C PHE A 134 1.85 23.01 -18.41
N LYS A 135 2.74 23.52 -19.26
CA LYS A 135 3.50 24.76 -19.02
C LYS A 135 2.61 26.00 -19.05
N SER A 136 1.61 26.06 -19.94
CA SER A 136 0.72 27.22 -20.04
C SER A 136 -0.15 27.42 -18.79
N ASN A 137 -0.45 26.35 -18.07
CA ASN A 137 -1.22 26.38 -16.81
C ASN A 137 -0.31 26.33 -15.58
N GLY A 138 1.01 26.15 -15.77
CA GLY A 138 1.98 26.07 -14.68
C GLY A 138 2.38 27.44 -14.16
N ASN A 139 2.83 27.46 -12.91
CA ASN A 139 3.54 28.59 -12.37
C ASN A 139 5.03 28.25 -12.36
N GLY A 140 5.88 29.03 -13.03
CA GLY A 140 7.34 28.84 -13.04
C GLY A 140 8.01 29.12 -11.69
N ALA A 141 7.26 29.58 -10.67
CA ALA A 141 7.75 29.76 -9.32
C ALA A 141 7.80 28.42 -8.56
N SER A 142 8.56 28.35 -7.49
CA SER A 142 8.60 27.21 -6.60
C SER A 142 7.26 27.03 -5.90
N THR A 143 6.75 25.81 -5.89
CA THR A 143 5.50 25.47 -5.20
C THR A 143 5.81 25.07 -3.78
N ASN A 144 4.96 25.48 -2.85
CA ASN A 144 5.09 25.07 -1.44
C ASN A 144 4.27 23.81 -1.20
N LEU A 145 4.93 22.66 -0.99
CA LEU A 145 4.28 21.38 -0.74
C LEU A 145 3.28 21.43 0.42
N ASN A 146 3.60 22.15 1.51
CA ASN A 146 2.67 22.30 2.64
C ASN A 146 1.37 23.02 2.24
N SER A 147 1.46 24.01 1.33
CA SER A 147 0.29 24.71 0.82
C SER A 147 -0.55 23.81 -0.09
N ILE A 148 0.10 23.02 -0.95
CA ILE A 148 -0.58 22.00 -1.78
C ILE A 148 -1.34 21.02 -0.90
N ILE A 149 -0.67 20.43 0.08
CA ILE A 149 -1.27 19.45 1.00
C ILE A 149 -2.45 20.05 1.74
N ARG A 150 -2.34 21.28 2.24
CA ARG A 150 -3.44 21.94 2.92
C ARG A 150 -4.66 22.12 1.99
N MET A 151 -4.45 22.61 0.76
CA MET A 151 -5.54 22.78 -0.22
C MET A 151 -6.24 21.45 -0.54
N ILE A 152 -5.48 20.37 -0.66
CA ILE A 152 -6.03 19.03 -0.91
C ILE A 152 -6.84 18.55 0.29
N LEU A 153 -6.29 18.65 1.51
CA LEU A 153 -6.98 18.24 2.73
C LEU A 153 -8.26 19.04 2.94
N ASP A 154 -8.26 20.36 2.67
CA ASP A 154 -9.45 21.21 2.76
C ASP A 154 -10.53 20.79 1.75
N ALA A 155 -10.14 20.24 0.58
CA ALA A 155 -11.05 19.75 -0.46
C ALA A 155 -11.44 18.26 -0.29
N THR A 156 -10.88 17.56 0.68
CA THR A 156 -11.15 16.13 0.96
C THR A 156 -12.24 16.02 2.03
N ASP A 157 -13.30 15.29 1.77
CA ASP A 157 -14.37 14.96 2.70
C ASP A 157 -14.52 13.43 2.86
N GLU A 158 -15.54 12.97 3.58
CA GLU A 158 -15.79 11.56 3.83
C GLU A 158 -16.16 10.74 2.57
N LYS A 159 -16.39 11.39 1.44
CA LYS A 159 -16.78 10.78 0.16
C LYS A 159 -15.74 10.97 -0.93
N THR A 160 -14.61 11.57 -0.59
CA THR A 160 -13.61 11.97 -1.58
C THR A 160 -12.34 11.14 -1.44
N ILE A 161 -11.83 10.65 -2.58
CA ILE A 161 -10.45 10.17 -2.74
C ILE A 161 -9.68 11.28 -3.44
N SER A 162 -8.65 11.82 -2.78
CA SER A 162 -7.76 12.83 -3.34
C SER A 162 -6.43 12.19 -3.71
N ILE A 163 -6.02 12.31 -4.97
CA ILE A 163 -4.77 11.74 -5.50
C ILE A 163 -3.86 12.90 -5.93
N LEU A 164 -2.73 13.08 -5.25
CA LEU A 164 -1.70 14.03 -5.63
C LEU A 164 -0.58 13.31 -6.39
N LEU A 165 -0.21 13.85 -7.55
CA LEU A 165 0.95 13.45 -8.35
C LEU A 165 1.98 14.58 -8.30
N SER A 166 3.12 14.35 -7.63
CA SER A 166 4.12 15.36 -7.29
C SER A 166 5.52 14.71 -7.13
N ASP A 167 6.57 15.50 -7.27
CA ASP A 167 7.93 15.09 -6.88
C ASP A 167 8.14 15.14 -5.35
N ASN A 168 7.17 15.65 -4.59
CA ASN A 168 7.16 15.77 -3.14
C ASN A 168 8.40 16.50 -2.55
N ILE A 169 9.00 17.41 -3.31
CA ILE A 169 10.16 18.19 -2.88
C ILE A 169 9.71 19.36 -2.02
N TYR A 170 10.27 19.49 -0.84
CA TYR A 170 10.07 20.70 -0.06
C TYR A 170 10.90 21.88 -0.62
N SER A 171 10.22 22.87 -1.17
CA SER A 171 10.82 24.16 -1.53
C SER A 171 11.05 24.98 -0.26
N ILE A 172 12.25 24.92 0.30
CA ILE A 172 12.63 25.66 1.50
C ILE A 172 13.48 26.90 1.14
N SER A 173 13.33 27.94 1.94
CA SER A 173 14.13 29.17 1.80
C SER A 173 14.41 29.74 3.18
N GLY A 174 15.58 30.33 3.35
CA GLY A 174 15.97 30.95 4.62
C GLY A 174 17.48 30.91 4.86
N THR A 175 17.90 31.42 6.00
CA THR A 175 19.31 31.46 6.40
C THR A 175 19.70 30.30 7.32
N GLN A 176 18.74 29.53 7.78
CA GLN A 176 18.94 28.37 8.65
C GLN A 176 19.45 27.17 7.85
N THR A 177 19.87 26.11 8.54
CA THR A 177 20.28 24.84 7.92
C THR A 177 19.09 24.08 7.38
N ALA A 178 19.29 23.25 6.37
CA ALA A 178 18.24 22.44 5.77
C ALA A 178 17.47 21.58 6.79
N PRO A 179 18.10 20.86 7.74
CA PRO A 179 17.38 20.10 8.75
C PRO A 179 16.42 20.92 9.60
N VAL A 180 16.79 22.16 9.95
CA VAL A 180 15.91 23.06 10.74
C VAL A 180 14.71 23.48 9.91
N LEU A 181 14.90 23.90 8.65
CA LEU A 181 13.82 24.30 7.76
C LEU A 181 12.91 23.13 7.40
N LEU A 182 13.47 21.94 7.18
CA LEU A 182 12.72 20.71 6.94
C LEU A 182 11.89 20.30 8.17
N ALA A 183 12.42 20.48 9.38
CA ALA A 183 11.66 20.24 10.61
C ALA A 183 10.45 21.19 10.75
N GLU A 184 10.59 22.46 10.32
CA GLU A 184 9.45 23.39 10.25
C GLU A 184 8.41 22.92 9.21
N CYS A 185 8.85 22.44 8.05
CA CYS A 185 7.97 21.89 7.03
C CYS A 185 7.23 20.63 7.54
N LYS A 186 7.95 19.72 8.22
CA LYS A 186 7.36 18.55 8.89
C LYS A 186 6.24 18.97 9.86
N ASN A 187 6.49 19.96 10.69
CA ASN A 187 5.50 20.44 11.67
C ASN A 187 4.25 21.03 11.00
N LYS A 188 4.40 21.70 9.85
CA LYS A 188 3.26 22.20 9.08
C LYS A 188 2.45 21.06 8.47
N THR A 189 3.10 20.02 7.96
CA THR A 189 2.45 18.78 7.48
C THR A 189 1.70 18.11 8.63
N LEU A 190 2.35 17.90 9.77
CA LEU A 190 1.73 17.36 10.99
C LEU A 190 0.45 18.12 11.36
N GLN A 191 0.51 19.44 11.42
CA GLN A 191 -0.65 20.28 11.79
C GLN A 191 -1.81 20.12 10.78
N ALA A 192 -1.51 20.08 9.48
CA ALA A 192 -2.53 19.95 8.45
C ALA A 192 -3.27 18.60 8.56
N PHE A 193 -2.54 17.48 8.63
CA PHE A 193 -3.12 16.15 8.75
C PHE A 193 -3.84 15.94 10.10
N LEU A 194 -3.26 16.42 11.21
CA LEU A 194 -3.90 16.32 12.51
C LEU A 194 -5.21 17.12 12.56
N GLY A 195 -5.25 18.29 11.91
CA GLY A 195 -6.47 19.10 11.77
C GLY A 195 -7.58 18.37 11.03
N LYS A 196 -7.27 17.78 9.86
CA LYS A 196 -8.22 17.01 9.03
C LYS A 196 -8.67 15.73 9.73
N SER A 197 -7.74 14.98 10.33
CA SER A 197 -8.06 13.79 11.11
C SER A 197 -9.05 14.09 12.24
N LYS A 198 -8.83 15.17 12.98
CA LYS A 198 -9.75 15.61 14.04
C LYS A 198 -11.11 16.02 13.49
N GLU A 199 -11.17 16.67 12.34
CA GLU A 199 -12.42 17.05 11.67
C GLU A 199 -13.24 15.81 11.30
N LEU A 200 -12.66 14.87 10.54
CA LEU A 200 -13.34 13.65 10.09
C LEU A 200 -13.77 12.76 11.26
N SER A 201 -12.91 12.60 12.27
CA SER A 201 -13.24 11.80 13.45
C SER A 201 -14.42 12.39 14.24
N LYS A 202 -14.47 13.72 14.42
CA LYS A 202 -15.53 14.37 15.19
C LYS A 202 -16.85 14.49 14.44
N GLN A 203 -16.82 14.81 13.15
CA GLN A 203 -18.01 15.08 12.35
C GLN A 203 -18.60 13.82 11.74
N HIS A 204 -17.76 12.87 11.34
CA HIS A 204 -18.16 11.71 10.55
C HIS A 204 -17.84 10.36 11.20
N GLN A 205 -17.11 10.34 12.32
CA GLN A 205 -16.59 9.11 12.97
C GLN A 205 -15.75 8.26 12.01
N GLN A 206 -15.01 8.93 11.13
CA GLN A 206 -14.16 8.32 10.11
C GLN A 206 -12.68 8.54 10.45
N LEU A 207 -11.86 7.56 10.10
CA LEU A 207 -10.41 7.64 10.19
C LEU A 207 -9.83 8.18 8.88
N LEU A 208 -8.85 9.05 8.96
CA LEU A 208 -8.09 9.51 7.79
C LEU A 208 -7.00 8.51 7.47
N SER A 209 -6.84 8.19 6.19
CA SER A 209 -5.79 7.30 5.68
C SER A 209 -5.06 7.94 4.51
N THR A 210 -3.78 7.59 4.34
CA THR A 210 -2.93 8.07 3.25
C THR A 210 -2.05 6.94 2.74
N THR A 211 -2.13 6.67 1.45
CA THR A 211 -1.19 5.77 0.77
C THR A 211 -0.19 6.59 -0.03
N ILE A 212 1.10 6.38 0.22
CA ILE A 212 2.21 7.00 -0.51
C ILE A 212 2.83 5.93 -1.40
N ILE A 213 2.84 6.19 -2.71
CA ILE A 213 3.37 5.30 -3.72
C ILE A 213 4.56 5.99 -4.37
N GLN A 214 5.72 5.35 -4.33
CA GLN A 214 6.91 5.81 -5.01
C GLN A 214 6.97 5.20 -6.41
N LEU A 215 7.15 6.07 -7.41
CA LEU A 215 7.38 5.68 -8.80
C LEU A 215 8.63 6.37 -9.32
N HIS A 216 9.27 5.78 -10.31
CA HIS A 216 10.38 6.37 -11.02
C HIS A 216 10.01 6.62 -12.47
N SER A 217 10.49 7.74 -13.02
CA SER A 217 10.32 8.08 -14.43
C SER A 217 11.52 8.80 -14.96
N GLN A 218 11.70 8.72 -16.28
CA GLN A 218 12.65 9.57 -16.98
C GLN A 218 12.29 11.05 -16.73
N PHE A 219 13.29 11.82 -16.35
CA PHE A 219 13.22 13.25 -16.12
C PHE A 219 14.22 13.96 -17.02
N ASN A 220 13.75 14.91 -17.82
CA ASN A 220 14.59 15.77 -18.65
C ASN A 220 14.16 17.22 -18.45
N GLY A 221 14.74 17.89 -17.46
CA GLY A 221 14.28 19.23 -17.06
C GLY A 221 15.22 19.96 -16.12
N ASN A 222 14.73 21.07 -15.59
CA ASN A 222 15.43 21.83 -14.57
C ASN A 222 15.04 21.34 -13.17
N TYR A 223 16.02 21.17 -12.33
CA TYR A 223 15.87 20.89 -10.91
C TYR A 223 16.33 22.11 -10.11
N TRP A 224 15.60 22.49 -9.09
CA TRP A 224 15.92 23.62 -8.19
C TRP A 224 16.35 23.07 -6.83
N ASP A 225 17.65 22.96 -6.65
CA ASP A 225 18.25 22.53 -5.40
C ASP A 225 18.12 23.59 -4.30
N TYR A 226 18.18 23.17 -3.05
CA TYR A 226 18.03 24.03 -1.89
C TYR A 226 19.08 25.15 -1.84
N LYS A 227 20.32 24.83 -2.13
CA LYS A 227 21.46 25.79 -2.04
C LYS A 227 22.55 25.43 -3.04
N HIS A 228 22.41 25.86 -4.27
CA HIS A 228 23.46 25.60 -5.25
C HIS A 228 24.76 26.32 -4.90
N PRO A 229 25.93 25.63 -4.81
CA PRO A 229 27.20 26.23 -4.40
C PRO A 229 27.64 27.42 -5.25
N THR A 230 27.25 27.45 -6.53
CA THR A 230 27.58 28.52 -7.47
C THR A 230 26.50 29.60 -7.56
N GLY A 231 25.44 29.54 -6.78
CA GLY A 231 24.31 30.48 -6.82
C GLY A 231 23.45 30.36 -8.09
N ARG A 232 23.50 29.23 -8.82
CA ARG A 232 22.60 28.97 -9.95
C ARG A 232 21.16 28.83 -9.47
N ALA A 233 20.23 29.28 -10.31
CA ALA A 233 18.80 29.16 -9.99
C ALA A 233 18.28 27.73 -10.16
N SER A 234 18.92 26.91 -11.03
CA SER A 234 18.53 25.52 -11.28
C SER A 234 19.66 24.74 -11.95
N GLN A 235 19.58 23.42 -11.88
CA GLN A 235 20.47 22.47 -12.55
C GLN A 235 19.68 21.70 -13.62
N LYS A 236 20.29 21.43 -14.76
CA LYS A 236 19.65 20.61 -15.81
C LYS A 236 19.99 19.15 -15.57
N LEU A 237 18.95 18.33 -15.36
CA LEU A 237 19.08 16.90 -15.19
C LEU A 237 18.45 16.15 -16.37
N ASN A 238 19.08 15.01 -16.72
CA ASN A 238 18.53 14.03 -17.65
C ASN A 238 18.82 12.63 -17.08
N CYS A 239 17.92 12.14 -16.22
CA CYS A 239 18.10 10.89 -15.49
C CYS A 239 16.73 10.35 -15.01
N LYS A 240 16.70 9.12 -14.54
CA LYS A 240 15.52 8.60 -13.83
C LYS A 240 15.42 9.23 -12.45
N ARG A 241 14.25 9.77 -12.13
CA ARG A 241 13.98 10.40 -10.84
C ARG A 241 12.71 9.85 -10.20
N PRO A 242 12.64 9.87 -8.86
CA PRO A 242 11.42 9.55 -8.13
C PRO A 242 10.36 10.65 -8.31
N TYR A 243 9.11 10.22 -8.34
CA TYR A 243 7.91 11.02 -8.10
C TYR A 243 6.93 10.17 -7.29
N TYR A 244 5.90 10.80 -6.76
CA TYR A 244 5.00 10.16 -5.83
C TYR A 244 3.55 10.35 -6.20
N MET A 245 2.76 9.32 -5.91
CA MET A 245 1.32 9.39 -5.87
C MET A 245 0.89 9.30 -4.41
N CYS A 246 0.32 10.39 -3.87
CA CYS A 246 -0.24 10.41 -2.53
C CYS A 246 -1.76 10.30 -2.63
N VAL A 247 -2.34 9.20 -2.13
CA VAL A 247 -3.77 8.91 -2.16
C VAL A 247 -4.32 9.15 -0.76
N ILE A 248 -5.22 10.11 -0.60
CA ILE A 248 -5.71 10.62 0.69
C ILE A 248 -7.24 10.51 0.73
N GLY A 249 -7.78 10.01 1.82
CA GLY A 249 -9.24 9.90 2.04
C GLY A 249 -9.56 9.20 3.36
N VAL A 250 -10.83 8.89 3.59
CA VAL A 250 -11.21 8.07 4.74
C VAL A 250 -10.75 6.63 4.54
N ASP A 251 -10.45 5.95 5.62
CA ASP A 251 -9.82 4.61 5.61
C ASP A 251 -10.60 3.58 4.78
N GLU A 252 -11.94 3.57 4.87
CA GLU A 252 -12.80 2.68 4.07
C GLU A 252 -12.55 2.86 2.56
N LEU A 253 -12.40 4.11 2.08
CA LEU A 253 -12.16 4.41 0.67
C LEU A 253 -10.74 4.07 0.25
N ILE A 254 -9.75 4.36 1.11
CA ILE A 254 -8.34 4.10 0.80
C ILE A 254 -8.04 2.60 0.82
N SER A 255 -8.61 1.85 1.76
CA SER A 255 -8.51 0.39 1.80
C SER A 255 -9.12 -0.23 0.54
N SER A 256 -10.32 0.19 0.16
CA SER A 256 -10.97 -0.24 -1.09
C SER A 256 -10.15 0.13 -2.34
N PHE A 257 -9.55 1.33 -2.38
CA PHE A 257 -8.66 1.73 -3.46
C PHE A 257 -7.44 0.81 -3.54
N ASN A 258 -6.75 0.57 -2.41
CA ASN A 258 -5.56 -0.25 -2.35
C ASN A 258 -5.80 -1.72 -2.74
N GLU A 259 -7.01 -2.24 -2.47
CA GLU A 259 -7.39 -3.61 -2.83
C GLU A 259 -7.76 -3.76 -4.30
N ASN A 260 -8.45 -2.77 -4.86
CA ASN A 260 -8.97 -2.85 -6.22
C ASN A 260 -7.96 -2.37 -7.28
N PHE A 261 -7.00 -1.54 -6.88
CA PHE A 261 -6.01 -0.95 -7.79
C PHE A 261 -4.68 -1.69 -7.70
N ASP A 262 -4.32 -2.43 -8.75
CA ASP A 262 -3.03 -3.16 -8.82
C ASP A 262 -1.87 -2.19 -9.07
N ILE A 263 -1.55 -1.44 -8.03
CA ILE A 263 -0.53 -0.38 -8.03
C ILE A 263 0.85 -0.92 -8.48
N GLN A 264 1.16 -2.16 -8.15
CA GLN A 264 2.45 -2.79 -8.45
C GLN A 264 2.68 -2.98 -9.96
N LYS A 265 1.60 -3.00 -10.75
CA LYS A 265 1.67 -3.06 -12.21
C LYS A 265 1.86 -1.71 -12.89
N MET A 266 1.84 -0.62 -12.14
CA MET A 266 2.12 0.70 -12.71
C MET A 266 3.56 0.80 -13.21
N ASN A 267 3.72 1.38 -14.39
CA ASN A 267 5.06 1.63 -14.93
C ASN A 267 5.86 2.56 -14.00
N GLY A 268 7.06 2.15 -13.65
CA GLY A 268 7.92 2.89 -12.73
C GLY A 268 7.69 2.60 -11.24
N TYR A 269 6.72 1.75 -10.86
CA TYR A 269 6.48 1.40 -9.46
C TYR A 269 7.75 0.92 -8.74
N GLN A 270 7.94 1.40 -7.52
CA GLN A 270 9.04 1.03 -6.64
C GLN A 270 8.54 0.53 -5.28
N ASN A 271 7.82 1.38 -4.56
CA ASN A 271 7.43 1.14 -3.18
C ASN A 271 6.05 1.72 -2.87
N ARG A 272 5.42 1.20 -1.82
CA ARG A 272 4.16 1.71 -1.26
C ARG A 272 4.24 1.72 0.27
N TYR A 273 3.63 2.72 0.88
CA TYR A 273 3.42 2.78 2.32
C TYR A 273 2.06 3.39 2.62
N THR A 274 1.27 2.70 3.44
CA THR A 274 -0.05 3.17 3.87
C THR A 274 0.00 3.54 5.35
N LEU A 275 -0.50 4.72 5.67
CA LEU A 275 -0.65 5.23 7.02
C LEU A 275 -2.13 5.46 7.29
N THR A 276 -2.61 5.04 8.45
CA THR A 276 -3.99 5.28 8.89
C THR A 276 -4.00 5.80 10.32
N ASP A 277 -4.90 6.73 10.61
CA ASP A 277 -5.10 7.30 11.95
C ASP A 277 -5.80 6.30 12.89
N VAL A 278 -5.19 5.15 13.08
CA VAL A 278 -5.62 4.15 14.07
C VAL A 278 -4.93 4.42 15.40
N GLY A 279 -5.67 4.31 16.50
CA GLY A 279 -5.09 4.31 17.85
C GLY A 279 -4.26 3.04 18.11
N GLU A 280 -3.88 2.84 19.35
CA GLU A 280 -3.36 1.55 19.80
C GLU A 280 -4.45 0.48 19.63
N LEU A 281 -4.10 -0.62 18.97
CA LEU A 281 -5.01 -1.72 18.68
C LEU A 281 -4.89 -2.81 19.77
N ASN A 282 -5.95 -3.55 19.95
CA ASN A 282 -5.97 -4.72 20.83
C ASN A 282 -6.42 -5.95 20.04
N PRO A 283 -5.51 -6.52 19.20
CA PRO A 283 -5.86 -7.61 18.32
C PRO A 283 -6.25 -8.87 19.11
N LYS A 284 -7.25 -9.58 18.63
CA LYS A 284 -7.56 -10.90 19.18
C LYS A 284 -6.38 -11.82 18.97
N CYS A 285 -6.01 -12.53 20.02
CA CYS A 285 -4.92 -13.49 19.93
C CYS A 285 -5.19 -14.69 20.83
N SER A 286 -4.50 -15.81 20.54
CA SER A 286 -4.66 -17.03 21.32
C SER A 286 -3.43 -17.92 21.18
N ILE A 287 -2.82 -18.29 22.30
CA ILE A 287 -1.73 -19.28 22.31
C ILE A 287 -2.26 -20.64 21.84
N LEU A 288 -1.55 -21.26 20.91
CA LEU A 288 -1.84 -22.59 20.37
C LEU A 288 -1.13 -23.65 21.22
N VAL A 289 -1.80 -24.81 21.42
CA VAL A 289 -1.31 -25.81 22.38
C VAL A 289 -0.43 -26.89 21.76
N ASN A 290 -0.53 -27.11 20.44
CA ASN A 290 0.25 -28.13 19.73
C ASN A 290 0.92 -27.63 18.45
N THR A 291 0.48 -26.53 17.90
CA THR A 291 1.08 -25.92 16.71
C THR A 291 2.42 -25.30 17.09
N TYR A 292 3.49 -25.62 16.36
CA TYR A 292 4.85 -25.11 16.59
C TYR A 292 5.31 -25.24 18.06
N LYS A 293 5.14 -26.40 18.64
CA LYS A 293 5.44 -26.64 20.06
C LYS A 293 6.80 -27.29 20.30
N ALA A 294 7.61 -26.68 21.16
CA ALA A 294 8.75 -27.34 21.81
C ALA A 294 8.62 -27.17 23.33
N GLY A 295 8.93 -28.22 24.08
CA GLY A 295 8.70 -28.27 25.51
C GLY A 295 7.27 -28.69 25.88
N ARG A 296 6.92 -28.52 27.16
CA ARG A 296 5.59 -28.85 27.70
C ARG A 296 4.99 -27.63 28.39
N TYR A 297 3.71 -27.40 28.21
CA TYR A 297 2.93 -26.40 28.91
C TYR A 297 1.44 -26.72 28.81
N ARG A 298 0.65 -26.10 29.69
CA ARG A 298 -0.81 -26.11 29.64
C ARG A 298 -1.30 -24.67 29.41
N LYS A 299 -2.18 -24.46 28.46
CA LYS A 299 -2.87 -23.19 28.25
C LYS A 299 -3.90 -22.97 29.37
N THR A 300 -3.89 -21.79 29.97
CA THR A 300 -4.85 -21.37 30.99
C THR A 300 -5.91 -20.43 30.39
N ASN A 301 -5.46 -19.45 29.60
CA ASN A 301 -6.27 -18.56 28.79
C ASN A 301 -5.51 -18.20 27.51
N ASP A 302 -6.01 -17.23 26.75
CA ASP A 302 -5.45 -16.91 25.43
C ASP A 302 -4.01 -16.39 25.46
N THR A 303 -3.57 -15.79 26.57
CA THR A 303 -2.23 -15.22 26.72
C THR A 303 -1.44 -15.80 27.91
N THR A 304 -1.92 -16.89 28.52
CA THR A 304 -1.30 -17.48 29.72
C THR A 304 -1.09 -18.96 29.57
N ILE A 305 0.13 -19.41 29.81
CA ILE A 305 0.50 -20.83 29.93
C ILE A 305 1.08 -21.14 31.33
N ARG A 306 0.94 -22.40 31.77
CA ARG A 306 1.42 -22.88 33.07
C ARG A 306 2.06 -24.25 32.95
N GLU A 307 2.70 -24.72 34.05
CA GLU A 307 3.39 -26.02 34.12
C GLU A 307 4.42 -26.17 33.00
N VAL A 308 5.20 -25.09 32.82
CA VAL A 308 6.11 -24.97 31.67
C VAL A 308 7.42 -25.67 31.94
N THR A 309 7.83 -26.56 31.02
CA THR A 309 9.15 -27.19 31.01
C THR A 309 9.74 -27.17 29.60
N PRO A 310 11.06 -26.87 29.45
CA PRO A 310 11.69 -26.83 28.13
C PRO A 310 11.80 -28.23 27.52
N ASP A 311 12.02 -28.29 26.22
CA ASP A 311 12.39 -29.51 25.54
C ASP A 311 13.79 -29.98 26.03
N LYS A 312 13.88 -31.23 26.44
CA LYS A 312 15.10 -31.80 27.03
C LYS A 312 16.31 -31.88 26.09
N ARG A 313 16.07 -31.82 24.75
CA ARG A 313 17.12 -31.98 23.73
C ARG A 313 17.88 -30.67 23.49
N ASN A 314 17.18 -29.56 23.48
CA ASN A 314 17.73 -28.25 23.10
C ASN A 314 17.51 -27.16 24.16
N ASN A 315 16.90 -27.50 25.31
CA ASN A 315 16.54 -26.59 26.38
C ASN A 315 15.68 -25.41 25.90
N LYS A 316 14.85 -25.60 24.86
CA LYS A 316 14.03 -24.58 24.23
C LYS A 316 12.56 -24.74 24.61
N LEU A 317 11.90 -23.64 24.95
CA LEU A 317 10.44 -23.50 24.90
C LEU A 317 10.07 -22.84 23.59
N ALA A 318 9.11 -23.38 22.85
CA ALA A 318 8.51 -22.72 21.71
C ALA A 318 7.01 -22.95 21.65
N PHE A 319 6.29 -21.95 21.21
CA PHE A 319 4.84 -21.98 20.99
C PHE A 319 4.45 -21.01 19.87
N ALA A 320 3.23 -21.16 19.40
CA ALA A 320 2.65 -20.22 18.42
C ALA A 320 1.50 -19.43 19.06
N LEU A 321 1.36 -18.18 18.62
CA LEU A 321 0.26 -17.29 18.93
C LEU A 321 -0.51 -17.06 17.62
N ALA A 322 -1.78 -17.49 17.55
CA ALA A 322 -2.69 -17.06 16.50
C ALA A 322 -3.18 -15.64 16.82
N ILE A 323 -3.17 -14.73 15.84
CA ILE A 323 -3.48 -13.31 16.03
C ILE A 323 -4.26 -12.76 14.84
N ASP A 324 -5.19 -11.86 15.11
CA ASP A 324 -5.92 -11.12 14.09
C ASP A 324 -5.26 -9.75 13.83
N LEU A 325 -4.61 -9.63 12.69
CA LEU A 325 -3.93 -8.40 12.24
C LEU A 325 -4.70 -7.66 11.14
N ASN A 326 -5.98 -7.99 10.91
CA ASN A 326 -6.74 -7.39 9.81
C ASN A 326 -6.91 -5.88 9.96
N ASP A 327 -7.04 -5.38 11.19
CA ASP A 327 -7.21 -3.94 11.46
C ASP A 327 -5.89 -3.14 11.34
N ILE A 328 -4.74 -3.81 11.12
CA ILE A 328 -3.47 -3.12 10.91
C ILE A 328 -3.37 -2.70 9.44
N PRO A 329 -3.15 -1.40 9.16
CA PRO A 329 -3.18 -0.83 7.80
C PRO A 329 -1.89 -1.08 7.01
N LEU A 330 -1.36 -2.28 7.10
CA LEU A 330 -0.18 -2.76 6.37
C LEU A 330 -0.58 -3.89 5.43
N SER A 331 0.17 -4.08 4.36
CA SER A 331 0.03 -5.29 3.52
C SER A 331 0.41 -6.55 4.30
N ASP A 332 -0.05 -7.70 3.85
CA ASP A 332 0.26 -8.96 4.53
C ASP A 332 1.77 -9.28 4.53
N ASP A 333 2.49 -8.85 3.50
CA ASP A 333 3.96 -9.02 3.46
C ASP A 333 4.65 -8.12 4.50
N GLU A 334 4.18 -6.88 4.67
CA GLU A 334 4.67 -5.99 5.73
C GLU A 334 4.30 -6.51 7.12
N LYS A 335 3.11 -7.10 7.31
CA LYS A 335 2.72 -7.73 8.57
C LYS A 335 3.60 -8.93 8.93
N CYS A 336 4.22 -9.57 7.95
CA CYS A 336 5.17 -10.67 8.15
C CYS A 336 6.63 -10.22 8.34
N ASP A 337 6.93 -8.93 8.28
CA ASP A 337 8.28 -8.41 8.50
C ASP A 337 8.67 -8.51 9.98
N LEU A 338 9.64 -9.39 10.27
CA LEU A 338 10.16 -9.62 11.63
C LEU A 338 10.73 -8.36 12.28
N SER A 339 11.23 -7.40 11.50
CA SER A 339 11.84 -6.17 12.02
C SER A 339 10.83 -5.26 12.74
N LEU A 340 9.54 -5.41 12.44
CA LEU A 340 8.47 -4.67 13.10
C LEU A 340 8.11 -5.23 14.48
N TYR A 341 8.58 -6.44 14.82
CA TYR A 341 8.19 -7.08 16.07
C TYR A 341 9.32 -7.06 17.09
N GLU A 342 8.94 -6.78 18.31
CA GLU A 342 9.84 -6.76 19.45
C GLU A 342 9.23 -7.56 20.60
N THR A 343 10.08 -8.30 21.30
CA THR A 343 9.73 -8.97 22.54
C THR A 343 10.63 -8.47 23.63
N THR A 344 10.08 -8.34 24.84
CA THR A 344 10.90 -8.11 26.02
C THR A 344 11.51 -9.44 26.50
N GLU A 345 12.49 -9.32 27.38
CA GLU A 345 13.21 -10.46 27.94
C GLU A 345 13.94 -11.29 26.86
N ASP A 346 14.19 -12.55 27.12
CA ASP A 346 14.91 -13.45 26.21
C ASP A 346 13.96 -14.25 25.28
N TYR A 347 12.79 -13.70 24.98
CA TYR A 347 11.87 -14.27 23.99
C TYR A 347 12.19 -13.72 22.61
N VAL A 348 12.02 -14.52 21.58
CA VAL A 348 12.31 -14.17 20.19
C VAL A 348 11.13 -14.55 19.31
N VAL A 349 10.74 -13.67 18.40
CA VAL A 349 9.83 -14.00 17.30
C VAL A 349 10.66 -14.71 16.24
N ASP A 350 10.42 -16.01 16.06
CA ASP A 350 11.15 -16.84 15.09
C ASP A 350 10.63 -16.65 13.67
N GLU A 351 9.29 -16.50 13.50
CA GLU A 351 8.63 -16.44 12.21
C GLU A 351 7.20 -15.91 12.36
N ILE A 352 6.72 -15.24 11.32
CA ILE A 352 5.32 -14.80 11.17
C ILE A 352 4.82 -15.31 9.83
N ILE A 353 3.67 -15.98 9.82
CA ILE A 353 3.05 -16.56 8.62
C ILE A 353 1.57 -16.24 8.57
N LYS A 354 1.04 -16.11 7.37
CA LYS A 354 -0.40 -16.04 7.14
C LYS A 354 -1.06 -17.34 7.58
N ILE A 355 -2.26 -17.23 8.11
CA ILE A 355 -2.95 -18.43 8.62
C ILE A 355 -3.26 -19.44 7.51
N GLU A 356 -3.49 -18.97 6.28
CA GLU A 356 -3.74 -19.80 5.11
C GLU A 356 -2.53 -20.65 4.70
N ASP A 357 -1.32 -20.18 4.96
CA ASP A 357 -0.05 -20.88 4.66
C ASP A 357 0.44 -21.75 5.82
N ALA A 358 -0.23 -21.68 6.99
CA ALA A 358 0.20 -22.33 8.19
C ALA A 358 -0.35 -23.75 8.34
N THR A 359 0.49 -24.66 8.80
CA THR A 359 0.04 -26.01 9.22
C THR A 359 -0.40 -25.95 10.69
N ILE A 360 -1.72 -25.95 10.92
CA ILE A 360 -2.31 -25.87 12.25
C ILE A 360 -2.69 -27.27 12.75
N ALA A 361 -2.30 -27.61 13.98
CA ALA A 361 -2.71 -28.85 14.61
C ALA A 361 -4.24 -28.87 14.80
N PRO A 362 -4.94 -30.02 14.56
CA PRO A 362 -6.40 -30.06 14.60
C PRO A 362 -7.04 -29.53 15.90
N ILE A 363 -6.37 -29.73 17.03
CA ILE A 363 -6.84 -29.23 18.34
C ILE A 363 -6.77 -27.70 18.46
N ASP A 364 -5.92 -27.05 17.67
CA ASP A 364 -5.69 -25.60 17.71
C ASP A 364 -6.57 -24.83 16.72
N VAL A 365 -7.24 -25.50 15.78
CA VAL A 365 -8.11 -24.87 14.76
C VAL A 365 -9.16 -23.95 15.39
N PRO A 366 -9.88 -24.32 16.48
CA PRO A 366 -10.85 -23.41 17.10
C PRO A 366 -10.22 -22.15 17.69
N SER A 367 -8.98 -22.23 18.20
CA SER A 367 -8.25 -21.07 18.75
C SER A 367 -7.69 -20.16 17.68
N ALA A 368 -7.47 -20.67 16.48
CA ALA A 368 -7.00 -19.91 15.32
C ALA A 368 -8.16 -19.33 14.48
N GLN A 369 -9.40 -19.71 14.80
CA GLN A 369 -10.58 -19.22 14.08
C GLN A 369 -10.69 -17.69 14.21
N ASN A 370 -10.88 -17.00 13.08
CA ASN A 370 -10.94 -15.53 12.97
C ASN A 370 -9.60 -14.82 13.29
N CYS A 371 -8.49 -15.51 13.21
CA CYS A 371 -7.16 -14.90 13.17
C CYS A 371 -6.67 -14.84 11.73
N SER A 372 -5.76 -13.93 11.43
CA SER A 372 -5.18 -13.76 10.11
C SER A 372 -3.75 -14.29 10.02
N HIS A 373 -3.00 -14.31 11.14
CA HIS A 373 -1.59 -14.67 11.18
C HIS A 373 -1.26 -15.59 12.35
N ILE A 374 -0.11 -16.26 12.25
CA ILE A 374 0.51 -17.02 13.31
C ILE A 374 1.90 -16.47 13.58
N ILE A 375 2.17 -16.10 14.83
CA ILE A 375 3.49 -15.67 15.31
C ILE A 375 4.13 -16.81 16.08
N LYS A 376 5.30 -17.28 15.65
CA LYS A 376 6.08 -18.31 16.30
C LYS A 376 7.08 -17.67 17.26
N ILE A 377 7.02 -18.06 18.53
CA ILE A 377 7.80 -17.45 19.60
C ILE A 377 8.59 -18.53 20.33
N SER A 378 9.84 -18.24 20.67
CA SER A 378 10.67 -19.15 21.44
C SER A 378 11.61 -18.48 22.42
N THR A 379 12.08 -19.25 23.39
CA THR A 379 13.12 -18.86 24.33
C THR A 379 13.94 -20.07 24.79
N SER A 380 15.19 -19.83 25.17
CA SER A 380 16.05 -20.78 25.92
C SER A 380 16.19 -20.37 27.38
N ASN A 381 15.64 -19.25 27.80
CA ASN A 381 15.63 -18.75 29.17
C ASN A 381 14.20 -18.70 29.72
N LEU A 382 13.90 -19.58 30.68
CA LEU A 382 12.57 -19.59 31.30
C LEU A 382 12.49 -18.76 32.61
N ASN A 383 13.52 -17.96 32.96
CA ASN A 383 13.49 -17.19 34.19
C ASN A 383 12.39 -16.14 34.23
N PRO A 384 12.12 -15.39 33.15
CA PRO A 384 11.00 -14.45 33.13
C PRO A 384 9.64 -15.17 33.25
N SER A 385 8.77 -14.66 34.10
CA SER A 385 7.40 -15.17 34.28
C SER A 385 6.39 -14.51 33.33
N SER A 386 6.82 -13.51 32.56
CA SER A 386 6.04 -12.83 31.54
C SER A 386 6.95 -12.09 30.57
N PHE A 387 6.46 -11.81 29.39
CA PHE A 387 7.08 -10.92 28.43
C PHE A 387 6.02 -10.15 27.65
N THR A 388 6.41 -9.05 27.00
CA THR A 388 5.55 -8.27 26.15
C THR A 388 5.96 -8.48 24.69
N LEU A 389 5.00 -8.81 23.84
CA LEU A 389 5.11 -8.80 22.38
C LEU A 389 4.55 -7.48 21.85
N ARG A 390 5.33 -6.76 21.03
CA ARG A 390 4.95 -5.50 20.41
C ARG A 390 5.09 -5.56 18.90
N MET A 391 4.24 -4.83 18.20
CA MET A 391 4.43 -4.52 16.79
C MET A 391 4.60 -3.01 16.65
N LYS A 392 5.81 -2.61 16.24
CA LYS A 392 6.22 -1.19 16.15
C LYS A 392 5.62 -0.49 14.96
N ARG A 393 5.43 0.83 15.10
CA ARG A 393 5.07 1.74 14.01
C ARG A 393 6.32 2.43 13.50
N GLU A 394 7.09 1.75 12.68
CA GLU A 394 8.31 2.33 12.09
C GLU A 394 8.06 2.77 10.64
N LEU A 395 8.83 3.77 10.21
CA LEU A 395 8.89 4.12 8.79
C LEU A 395 9.61 3.01 8.03
N PRO A 396 9.09 2.56 6.90
CA PRO A 396 9.80 1.65 6.01
C PRO A 396 11.17 2.19 5.64
N GLU A 397 12.17 1.33 5.58
CA GLU A 397 13.56 1.73 5.30
C GLU A 397 13.70 2.47 3.96
N TRP A 398 12.88 2.12 2.96
CA TRP A 398 12.93 2.81 1.67
C TRP A 398 12.62 4.31 1.76
N ILE A 399 11.81 4.76 2.71
CA ILE A 399 11.53 6.19 2.95
C ILE A 399 12.83 6.91 3.34
N LYS A 400 13.59 6.34 4.26
CA LYS A 400 14.87 6.91 4.74
C LYS A 400 15.91 6.92 3.62
N VAL A 401 16.06 5.79 2.93
CA VAL A 401 17.03 5.62 1.82
C VAL A 401 16.71 6.54 0.64
N SER A 402 15.42 6.76 0.35
CA SER A 402 14.97 7.64 -0.74
C SER A 402 14.92 9.13 -0.34
N SER A 403 15.29 9.47 0.89
CA SER A 403 15.28 10.87 1.37
C SER A 403 16.67 11.49 1.29
N SER A 404 16.70 12.80 1.03
CA SER A 404 17.91 13.64 1.12
C SER A 404 17.65 14.86 1.98
N ILE A 405 18.72 15.36 2.60
CA ILE A 405 18.77 16.65 3.29
C ILE A 405 19.76 17.62 2.66
N ASP A 406 20.46 17.18 1.60
CA ASP A 406 21.43 17.98 0.84
C ASP A 406 21.43 17.52 -0.62
N ASP A 407 20.85 18.31 -1.49
CA ASP A 407 20.70 18.05 -2.93
C ASP A 407 21.62 18.97 -3.78
N THR A 408 22.59 19.62 -3.16
CA THR A 408 23.43 20.62 -3.84
C THR A 408 24.32 20.06 -4.94
N ASN A 409 24.65 18.77 -4.91
CA ASN A 409 25.49 18.08 -5.89
C ASN A 409 24.72 17.11 -6.78
N ILE A 410 23.41 17.29 -6.90
CA ILE A 410 22.53 16.35 -7.61
C ILE A 410 22.88 16.17 -9.10
N ASP A 411 23.54 17.14 -9.73
CA ASP A 411 23.96 17.07 -11.13
C ASP A 411 25.12 16.07 -11.37
N SER A 412 25.91 15.81 -10.35
CA SER A 412 27.11 14.95 -10.39
C SER A 412 27.02 13.69 -9.53
N ASP A 413 26.07 13.62 -8.58
CA ASP A 413 25.88 12.48 -7.71
C ASP A 413 24.72 11.61 -8.17
N LEU A 414 25.03 10.43 -8.73
CA LEU A 414 24.04 9.50 -9.27
C LEU A 414 23.15 8.89 -8.17
N GLU A 415 23.63 8.77 -6.94
CA GLU A 415 22.82 8.26 -5.83
C GLU A 415 21.87 9.35 -5.34
N GLU A 416 22.30 10.61 -5.31
CA GLU A 416 21.44 11.74 -4.95
C GLU A 416 20.32 11.97 -5.97
N GLN A 417 20.56 11.67 -7.25
CA GLN A 417 19.53 11.72 -8.29
C GLN A 417 18.35 10.79 -8.04
N LYS A 418 18.53 9.72 -7.26
CA LYS A 418 17.49 8.75 -6.90
C LYS A 418 16.70 9.14 -5.67
N LYS A 419 17.06 10.23 -5.00
CA LYS A 419 16.43 10.68 -3.75
C LYS A 419 15.58 11.92 -3.95
N THR A 420 14.73 12.15 -2.97
CA THR A 420 13.85 13.33 -2.88
C THR A 420 14.22 14.16 -1.65
N PHE A 421 14.48 15.43 -1.87
CA PHE A 421 14.82 16.36 -0.78
C PHE A 421 13.65 16.50 0.19
N GLY A 422 13.87 16.11 1.46
CA GLY A 422 12.90 16.23 2.54
C GLY A 422 11.81 15.17 2.60
N LEU A 423 11.88 14.08 1.80
CA LEU A 423 10.83 13.04 1.80
C LEU A 423 10.55 12.47 3.18
N GLU A 424 11.58 12.09 3.93
CA GLU A 424 11.43 11.54 5.29
C GLU A 424 10.69 12.51 6.22
N TYR A 425 10.98 13.81 6.13
CA TYR A 425 10.29 14.83 6.91
C TYR A 425 8.80 14.94 6.54
N PHE A 426 8.49 14.84 5.24
CA PHE A 426 7.11 14.84 4.77
C PHE A 426 6.33 13.65 5.32
N VAL A 427 6.86 12.44 5.13
CA VAL A 427 6.20 11.20 5.57
C VAL A 427 6.13 11.12 7.09
N THR A 428 7.19 11.54 7.80
CA THR A 428 7.18 11.62 9.27
C THR A 428 6.13 12.61 9.78
N GLY A 429 5.91 13.73 9.09
CA GLY A 429 4.85 14.67 9.45
C GLY A 429 3.45 14.05 9.40
N ILE A 430 3.17 13.22 8.40
CA ILE A 430 1.91 12.47 8.29
C ILE A 430 1.84 11.40 9.39
N LYS A 431 2.92 10.63 9.56
CA LYS A 431 3.01 9.58 10.57
C LYS A 431 2.76 10.12 11.98
N ASP A 432 3.45 11.19 12.37
CA ASP A 432 3.29 11.83 13.67
C ASP A 432 1.84 12.31 13.91
N ALA A 433 1.14 12.76 12.84
CA ALA A 433 -0.25 13.17 12.92
C ALA A 433 -1.20 12.00 13.20
N TYR A 434 -0.90 10.83 12.66
CA TYR A 434 -1.73 9.64 12.81
C TYR A 434 -1.40 8.84 14.06
N ASP A 435 -0.13 8.76 14.40
CA ASP A 435 0.30 8.02 15.60
C ASP A 435 -0.09 8.74 16.91
N LYS A 436 -0.13 10.07 16.93
CA LYS A 436 -0.50 10.87 18.12
C LYS A 436 0.28 10.48 19.38
N GLY A 437 1.54 10.06 19.19
CA GLY A 437 2.45 9.64 20.26
C GLY A 437 2.35 8.14 20.61
N VAL A 438 1.56 7.35 19.89
CA VAL A 438 1.52 5.88 20.03
C VAL A 438 2.66 5.29 19.20
N GLU A 439 3.56 4.54 19.85
CA GLU A 439 4.75 3.98 19.21
C GLU A 439 4.52 2.60 18.59
N ASN A 440 3.51 1.87 19.05
CA ASN A 440 3.22 0.50 18.61
C ASN A 440 1.80 0.37 18.05
N TYR A 441 1.60 -0.55 17.11
CA TYR A 441 0.25 -0.95 16.69
C TYR A 441 -0.46 -1.68 17.82
N PHE A 442 0.26 -2.55 18.55
CA PHE A 442 -0.26 -3.23 19.73
C PHE A 442 0.84 -3.63 20.69
N GLU A 443 0.45 -3.88 21.94
CA GLU A 443 1.24 -4.55 22.97
C GLU A 443 0.45 -5.70 23.60
N ILE A 444 1.00 -6.89 23.63
CA ILE A 444 0.39 -8.08 24.21
C ILE A 444 1.29 -8.63 25.31
N ASN A 445 0.76 -8.70 26.53
CA ASN A 445 1.45 -9.33 27.66
C ASN A 445 1.16 -10.83 27.70
N ILE A 446 2.19 -11.65 27.67
CA ILE A 446 2.11 -13.10 27.74
C ILE A 446 2.70 -13.57 29.06
N THR A 447 1.92 -14.34 29.80
CA THR A 447 2.27 -14.84 31.14
C THR A 447 2.69 -16.30 31.09
N ILE A 448 3.82 -16.61 31.73
CA ILE A 448 4.44 -17.92 31.77
C ILE A 448 4.56 -18.38 33.24
N ASN A 449 3.69 -19.25 33.71
CA ASN A 449 3.72 -19.79 35.06
C ASN A 449 4.44 -21.16 35.04
N LYS A 450 5.46 -21.28 35.88
CA LYS A 450 6.24 -22.53 36.02
C LYS A 450 5.49 -23.58 36.79
#